data_f761b22550ded343f9b849d17c346a2c
#
_entry.id   f761b22550ded343f9b849d17c346a2c
#
_cell.length_a   1.000
_cell.length_b   1.000
_cell.length_c   1.000
_cell.angle_alpha   90.00
_cell.angle_beta   90.00
_cell.angle_gamma   90.00
#
_symmetry.space_group_name_H-M   'P 1'
#
loop_
_entity.id
_entity.type
_entity.pdbx_description
1 polymer ?
#
loop_
_entity_poly.entity_id
_entity_poly.type
_entity_poly.pdbx_seq_one_letter_code
_entity_poly.pdbx_strand_id
1 'polypeptide(L)'
;MRKKSQQIKIKIITILSVILMAGYVHAIGFGDIAGGLLGGGGSDLSGSQDTLTASLNKTLTDLTTSQKIMFQALKKDKQVQLCDKVLEGLKSEDFGTKDSIDKVMESSSKLTEAQAEQIAKKEILDAESKVLFVTSIPFYIKGVMGAISTGKQAVEAGQSIASLNPMALLKIGALISIVSKTPDLLSQLSGTTSSLFEFMAANDIDSTEMKQKIKF
;
A
#
# COMPACT_ATOMS: atom_id res chain seq x y z
N MET A 1 -30.99 -24.29 -0.43
CA MET A 1 -29.68 -23.63 -0.74
C MET A 1 -29.72 -22.10 -0.70
N ARG A 2 -30.76 -21.39 -1.13
CA ARG A 2 -30.86 -19.89 -1.11
C ARG A 2 -30.73 -19.24 0.26
N LYS A 3 -31.23 -19.85 1.37
CA LYS A 3 -31.18 -19.25 2.72
C LYS A 3 -29.76 -19.16 3.32
N LYS A 4 -28.85 -20.10 3.03
CA LYS A 4 -27.46 -20.05 3.50
C LYS A 4 -26.63 -18.92 2.85
N SER A 5 -26.85 -18.66 1.54
CA SER A 5 -26.20 -17.58 0.82
C SER A 5 -26.59 -16.19 1.35
N GLN A 6 -27.85 -16.00 1.70
CA GLN A 6 -28.34 -14.75 2.29
C GLN A 6 -27.75 -14.49 3.70
N GLN A 7 -27.64 -15.54 4.52
CA GLN A 7 -27.04 -15.42 5.86
C GLN A 7 -25.56 -15.04 5.82
N ILE A 8 -24.81 -15.54 4.83
CA ILE A 8 -23.38 -15.20 4.63
C ILE A 8 -23.24 -13.73 4.19
N LYS A 9 -24.09 -13.27 3.26
CA LYS A 9 -24.10 -11.86 2.82
C LYS A 9 -24.38 -10.89 3.97
N ILE A 10 -25.33 -11.22 4.84
CA ILE A 10 -25.67 -10.39 6.01
C ILE A 10 -24.52 -10.35 7.03
N LYS A 11 -23.84 -11.48 7.30
CA LYS A 11 -22.68 -11.51 8.20
C LYS A 11 -21.49 -10.72 7.65
N ILE A 12 -21.23 -10.77 6.35
CA ILE A 12 -20.15 -10.01 5.71
C ILE A 12 -20.42 -8.50 5.80
N ILE A 13 -21.65 -8.06 5.56
CA ILE A 13 -22.05 -6.65 5.66
C ILE A 13 -21.93 -6.16 7.11
N THR A 14 -22.31 -6.97 8.10
CA THR A 14 -22.24 -6.59 9.52
C THR A 14 -20.78 -6.46 10.01
N ILE A 15 -19.88 -7.34 9.57
CA ILE A 15 -18.46 -7.27 9.91
C ILE A 15 -17.81 -6.04 9.25
N LEU A 16 -18.16 -5.72 8.02
CA LEU A 16 -17.67 -4.53 7.32
C LEU A 16 -18.07 -3.24 8.06
N SER A 17 -19.29 -3.19 8.59
CA SER A 17 -19.82 -2.04 9.36
C SER A 17 -19.10 -1.83 10.70
N VAL A 18 -18.69 -2.91 11.38
CA VAL A 18 -17.97 -2.83 12.66
C VAL A 18 -16.53 -2.34 12.47
N ILE A 19 -15.87 -2.72 11.36
CA ILE A 19 -14.50 -2.27 11.05
C ILE A 19 -14.49 -0.78 10.66
N LEU A 20 -15.56 -0.29 10.01
CA LEU A 20 -15.70 1.12 9.65
C LEU A 20 -15.89 2.04 10.86
N MET A 21 -16.46 1.55 11.97
CA MET A 21 -16.66 2.35 13.19
C MET A 21 -15.42 2.46 14.09
N ALA A 22 -14.43 1.58 13.95
CA ALA A 22 -13.20 1.60 14.76
C ALA A 22 -12.10 2.49 14.19
N GLY A 23 -12.30 3.11 13.04
CA GLY A 23 -11.30 3.93 12.35
C GLY A 23 -11.67 5.40 12.30
N TYR A 24 -11.57 6.13 13.40
CA TYR A 24 -11.38 7.58 13.32
C TYR A 24 -10.06 7.83 12.60
N VAL A 25 -10.15 7.99 11.29
CA VAL A 25 -9.07 8.57 10.48
C VAL A 25 -8.97 10.03 10.92
N HIS A 26 -7.98 10.34 11.74
CA HIS A 26 -7.46 11.70 11.74
C HIS A 26 -7.02 11.95 10.29
N ALA A 27 -7.87 12.66 9.56
CA ALA A 27 -7.48 13.30 8.32
C ALA A 27 -6.37 14.30 8.71
N ILE A 28 -5.11 13.88 8.56
CA ILE A 28 -4.02 14.85 8.45
C ILE A 28 -4.39 15.62 7.19
N GLY A 29 -4.76 16.88 7.40
CA GLY A 29 -5.28 17.72 6.33
C GLY A 29 -4.25 17.82 5.21
N PHE A 30 -4.64 17.42 4.02
CA PHE A 30 -3.84 17.50 2.80
C PHE A 30 -3.34 18.94 2.49
N GLY A 31 -3.91 19.95 3.17
CA GLY A 31 -3.56 21.36 3.01
C GLY A 31 -2.21 21.74 3.64
N ASP A 32 -1.79 21.07 4.72
CA ASP A 32 -0.56 21.44 5.42
C ASP A 32 0.72 20.88 4.76
N ILE A 33 0.61 19.78 4.01
CA ILE A 33 1.75 19.17 3.34
C ILE A 33 2.10 19.89 2.02
N ALA A 34 1.10 20.36 1.28
CA ALA A 34 1.32 21.09 0.03
C ALA A 34 1.92 22.51 0.26
N GLY A 35 1.62 23.15 1.40
CA GLY A 35 2.14 24.47 1.73
C GLY A 35 3.63 24.50 2.08
N GLY A 36 4.19 23.41 2.57
CA GLY A 36 5.60 23.31 2.96
C GLY A 36 6.57 23.06 1.80
N LEU A 37 6.09 22.49 0.69
CA LEU A 37 6.93 22.13 -0.47
C LEU A 37 7.08 23.26 -1.50
N LEU A 38 6.16 24.24 -1.54
CA LEU A 38 6.11 25.29 -2.57
C LEU A 38 6.70 26.63 -2.16
N GLY A 39 7.16 26.78 -0.93
CA GLY A 39 7.59 28.07 -0.35
C GLY A 39 9.09 28.20 -0.13
N GLY A 40 9.86 28.60 -1.13
CA GLY A 40 11.14 29.26 -0.90
C GLY A 40 12.38 28.52 -1.39
N GLY A 41 13.16 29.18 -2.18
CA GLY A 41 14.42 28.72 -2.75
C GLY A 41 15.43 28.24 -1.70
N GLY A 42 16.02 27.08 -1.93
CA GLY A 42 17.15 26.53 -1.16
C GLY A 42 16.82 25.83 0.14
N SER A 43 15.57 25.71 0.53
CA SER A 43 15.16 25.22 1.83
C SER A 43 14.74 23.75 1.80
N ASP A 44 15.45 23.02 2.59
CA ASP A 44 15.03 21.86 3.37
C ASP A 44 14.42 20.66 2.62
N LEU A 45 15.17 20.14 1.65
CA LEU A 45 14.92 18.82 1.09
C LEU A 45 15.02 17.70 2.14
N SER A 46 15.62 17.99 3.31
CA SER A 46 15.62 17.09 4.46
C SER A 46 14.21 16.91 5.01
N GLY A 47 13.46 17.98 5.25
CA GLY A 47 12.06 17.88 5.66
C GLY A 47 11.17 17.19 4.65
N SER A 48 11.42 17.40 3.36
CA SER A 48 10.74 16.65 2.27
C SER A 48 11.07 15.17 2.29
N GLN A 49 12.33 14.80 2.56
CA GLN A 49 12.77 13.42 2.70
C GLN A 49 12.05 12.75 3.87
N ASP A 50 11.99 13.36 5.05
CA ASP A 50 11.34 12.80 6.22
C ASP A 50 9.85 12.60 6.00
N THR A 51 9.18 13.58 5.40
CA THR A 51 7.75 13.53 5.09
C THR A 51 7.46 12.40 4.09
N LEU A 52 8.25 12.30 3.02
CA LEU A 52 8.06 11.28 1.99
C LEU A 52 8.39 9.88 2.52
N THR A 53 9.42 9.77 3.36
CA THR A 53 9.78 8.52 4.05
C THR A 53 8.66 8.05 4.97
N ALA A 54 8.06 8.94 5.77
CA ALA A 54 6.94 8.62 6.63
C ALA A 54 5.69 8.20 5.83
N SER A 55 5.41 8.90 4.72
CA SER A 55 4.32 8.56 3.81
C SER A 55 4.51 7.17 3.18
N LEU A 56 5.73 6.88 2.71
CA LEU A 56 6.09 5.57 2.16
C LEU A 56 5.98 4.47 3.21
N ASN A 57 6.49 4.70 4.42
CA ASN A 57 6.41 3.72 5.52
C ASN A 57 4.96 3.30 5.78
N LYS A 58 4.07 4.29 5.95
CA LYS A 58 2.65 4.05 6.17
C LYS A 58 2.01 3.30 5.00
N THR A 59 2.31 3.71 3.78
CA THR A 59 1.83 3.08 2.54
C THR A 59 2.22 1.60 2.49
N LEU A 60 3.50 1.31 2.67
CA LEU A 60 4.02 -0.06 2.62
C LEU A 60 3.52 -0.90 3.81
N THR A 61 3.32 -0.31 4.98
CA THR A 61 2.72 -0.98 6.15
C THR A 61 1.28 -1.41 5.83
N ASP A 62 0.46 -0.54 5.29
CA ASP A 62 -0.92 -0.86 4.93
C ASP A 62 -0.97 -1.92 3.81
N LEU A 63 -0.16 -1.79 2.74
CA LEU A 63 -0.07 -2.77 1.66
C LEU A 63 0.37 -4.15 2.18
N THR A 64 1.46 -4.19 2.94
CA THR A 64 2.01 -5.46 3.45
C THR A 64 1.07 -6.12 4.45
N THR A 65 0.35 -5.35 5.26
CA THR A 65 -0.70 -5.86 6.16
C THR A 65 -1.82 -6.49 5.36
N SER A 66 -2.29 -5.83 4.31
CA SER A 66 -3.30 -6.39 3.41
C SER A 66 -2.82 -7.69 2.75
N GLN A 67 -1.61 -7.68 2.19
CA GLN A 67 -1.00 -8.85 1.55
C GLN A 67 -0.88 -10.02 2.52
N LYS A 68 -0.44 -9.77 3.75
CA LYS A 68 -0.36 -10.79 4.79
C LYS A 68 -1.70 -11.48 5.01
N ILE A 69 -2.77 -10.70 5.20
CA ILE A 69 -4.13 -11.23 5.42
C ILE A 69 -4.62 -11.99 4.18
N MET A 70 -4.37 -11.48 2.97
CA MET A 70 -4.71 -12.18 1.72
C MET A 70 -3.97 -13.52 1.60
N PHE A 71 -2.68 -13.57 1.92
CA PHE A 71 -1.91 -14.81 1.90
C PHE A 71 -2.37 -15.80 2.97
N GLN A 72 -2.80 -15.33 4.14
CA GLN A 72 -3.45 -16.18 5.14
C GLN A 72 -4.75 -16.79 4.60
N ALA A 73 -5.60 -15.99 3.97
CA ALA A 73 -6.83 -16.45 3.34
C ALA A 73 -6.56 -17.48 2.24
N LEU A 74 -5.46 -17.32 1.49
CA LEU A 74 -5.00 -18.24 0.45
C LEU A 74 -4.16 -19.41 0.99
N LYS A 75 -3.93 -19.50 2.30
CA LYS A 75 -3.13 -20.55 2.98
C LYS A 75 -1.70 -20.64 2.44
N LYS A 76 -1.05 -19.48 2.24
CA LYS A 76 0.32 -19.35 1.70
C LYS A 76 1.30 -18.93 2.80
N ASP A 77 1.64 -19.84 3.70
CA ASP A 77 2.45 -19.56 4.91
C ASP A 77 3.83 -18.94 4.63
N LYS A 78 4.48 -19.34 3.53
CA LYS A 78 5.79 -18.77 3.15
C LYS A 78 5.68 -17.28 2.84
N GLN A 79 4.62 -16.87 2.16
CA GLN A 79 4.36 -15.46 1.82
C GLN A 79 3.95 -14.67 3.06
N VAL A 80 3.21 -15.27 3.99
CA VAL A 80 2.90 -14.68 5.30
C VAL A 80 4.18 -14.35 6.07
N GLN A 81 5.13 -15.30 6.16
CA GLN A 81 6.42 -15.07 6.81
C GLN A 81 7.25 -13.97 6.11
N LEU A 82 7.17 -13.87 4.78
CA LEU A 82 7.83 -12.79 4.06
C LEU A 82 7.21 -11.43 4.37
N CYS A 83 5.87 -11.36 4.49
CA CYS A 83 5.18 -10.15 4.94
C CYS A 83 5.63 -9.72 6.34
N ASP A 84 5.79 -10.68 7.27
CA ASP A 84 6.26 -10.38 8.62
C ASP A 84 7.67 -9.75 8.61
N LYS A 85 8.59 -10.28 7.81
CA LYS A 85 9.93 -9.69 7.65
C LYS A 85 9.90 -8.28 7.08
N VAL A 86 9.02 -8.01 6.12
CA VAL A 86 8.86 -6.65 5.57
C VAL A 86 8.30 -5.70 6.64
N LEU A 87 7.29 -6.14 7.40
CA LEU A 87 6.72 -5.34 8.49
C LEU A 87 7.72 -5.06 9.62
N GLU A 88 8.62 -6.00 9.92
CA GLU A 88 9.74 -5.80 10.85
C GLU A 88 10.72 -4.75 10.32
N GLY A 89 11.08 -4.84 9.03
CA GLY A 89 11.95 -3.84 8.38
C GLY A 89 11.37 -2.43 8.38
N LEU A 90 10.04 -2.31 8.22
CA LEU A 90 9.33 -1.03 8.27
C LEU A 90 9.29 -0.42 9.68
N LYS A 91 9.41 -1.23 10.73
CA LYS A 91 9.45 -0.79 12.14
C LYS A 91 10.87 -0.51 12.63
N SER A 92 11.89 -0.85 11.85
CA SER A 92 13.29 -0.64 12.21
C SER A 92 13.59 0.84 12.39
N GLU A 93 14.38 1.18 13.40
CA GLU A 93 14.90 2.54 13.61
C GLU A 93 15.74 3.03 12.43
N ASP A 94 16.35 2.11 11.68
CA ASP A 94 17.12 2.42 10.47
C ASP A 94 16.25 2.72 9.24
N PHE A 95 14.92 2.56 9.32
CA PHE A 95 14.05 2.88 8.20
C PHE A 95 14.11 4.39 7.91
N GLY A 96 14.49 4.74 6.70
CA GLY A 96 14.73 6.12 6.29
C GLY A 96 16.12 6.33 5.70
N THR A 97 17.02 5.35 5.87
CA THR A 97 18.28 5.33 5.11
C THR A 97 18.02 4.84 3.68
N LYS A 98 18.89 5.24 2.75
CA LYS A 98 18.80 4.78 1.35
C LYS A 98 18.72 3.25 1.26
N ASP A 99 19.64 2.57 1.93
CA ASP A 99 19.77 1.11 1.84
C ASP A 99 18.57 0.38 2.45
N SER A 100 17.99 0.90 3.56
CA SER A 100 16.78 0.33 4.15
C SER A 100 15.57 0.50 3.25
N ILE A 101 15.40 1.67 2.64
CA ILE A 101 14.32 1.94 1.68
C ILE A 101 14.46 1.04 0.46
N ASP A 102 15.64 0.94 -0.13
CA ASP A 102 15.90 0.09 -1.28
C ASP A 102 15.54 -1.37 -1.00
N LYS A 103 15.95 -1.89 0.14
CA LYS A 103 15.70 -3.27 0.56
C LYS A 103 14.22 -3.54 0.82
N VAL A 104 13.54 -2.63 1.49
CA VAL A 104 12.11 -2.79 1.81
C VAL A 104 11.26 -2.67 0.55
N MET A 105 11.55 -1.71 -0.33
CA MET A 105 10.81 -1.56 -1.60
C MET A 105 11.02 -2.76 -2.53
N GLU A 106 12.24 -3.32 -2.62
CA GLU A 106 12.49 -4.55 -3.37
C GLU A 106 11.67 -5.73 -2.81
N SER A 107 11.64 -5.86 -1.49
CA SER A 107 10.88 -6.93 -0.82
C SER A 107 9.37 -6.75 -1.02
N SER A 108 8.88 -5.51 -0.98
CA SER A 108 7.48 -5.17 -1.26
C SER A 108 7.10 -5.46 -2.72
N SER A 109 7.98 -5.17 -3.68
CA SER A 109 7.79 -5.54 -5.09
C SER A 109 7.62 -7.05 -5.25
N LYS A 110 8.51 -7.85 -4.66
CA LYS A 110 8.42 -9.33 -4.67
C LYS A 110 7.11 -9.83 -4.05
N LEU A 111 6.64 -9.19 -2.98
CA LEU A 111 5.33 -9.53 -2.37
C LEU A 111 4.17 -9.20 -3.30
N THR A 112 4.22 -8.07 -4.01
CA THR A 112 3.18 -7.67 -4.96
C THR A 112 3.14 -8.61 -6.17
N GLU A 113 4.29 -9.03 -6.67
CA GLU A 113 4.39 -10.06 -7.73
C GLU A 113 3.82 -11.40 -7.25
N ALA A 114 4.23 -11.86 -6.07
CA ALA A 114 3.71 -13.10 -5.49
C ALA A 114 2.19 -13.04 -5.26
N GLN A 115 1.66 -11.88 -4.84
CA GLN A 115 0.22 -11.65 -4.71
C GLN A 115 -0.48 -11.78 -6.08
N ALA A 116 0.04 -11.10 -7.11
CA ALA A 116 -0.51 -11.17 -8.45
C ALA A 116 -0.53 -12.61 -9.00
N GLU A 117 0.54 -13.37 -8.79
CA GLU A 117 0.62 -14.79 -9.19
C GLU A 117 -0.43 -15.66 -8.49
N GLN A 118 -0.65 -15.48 -7.18
CA GLN A 118 -1.65 -16.27 -6.46
C GLN A 118 -3.07 -15.90 -6.88
N ILE A 119 -3.35 -14.61 -7.05
CA ILE A 119 -4.65 -14.11 -7.50
C ILE A 119 -4.97 -14.58 -8.92
N ALA A 120 -3.98 -14.63 -9.81
CA ALA A 120 -4.16 -15.09 -11.19
C ALA A 120 -4.61 -16.56 -11.29
N LYS A 121 -4.34 -17.38 -10.26
CA LYS A 121 -4.82 -18.79 -10.21
C LYS A 121 -6.31 -18.90 -10.01
N LYS A 122 -6.99 -17.84 -9.62
CA LYS A 122 -8.45 -17.77 -9.40
C LYS A 122 -8.98 -18.91 -8.51
N GLU A 123 -8.19 -19.30 -7.49
CA GLU A 123 -8.60 -20.32 -6.51
C GLU A 123 -9.91 -19.90 -5.84
N ILE A 124 -10.86 -20.83 -5.71
CA ILE A 124 -12.14 -20.56 -5.04
C ILE A 124 -11.93 -20.70 -3.53
N LEU A 125 -12.17 -19.63 -2.83
CA LEU A 125 -12.05 -19.57 -1.38
C LEU A 125 -13.22 -20.29 -0.68
N ASP A 126 -12.93 -21.00 0.40
CA ASP A 126 -13.95 -21.45 1.32
C ASP A 126 -14.55 -20.27 2.11
N ALA A 127 -15.61 -20.52 2.86
CA ALA A 127 -16.35 -19.45 3.55
C ALA A 127 -15.48 -18.70 4.59
N GLU A 128 -14.60 -19.39 5.29
CA GLU A 128 -13.70 -18.82 6.30
C GLU A 128 -12.62 -17.97 5.61
N SER A 129 -12.00 -18.50 4.57
CA SER A 129 -11.02 -17.79 3.76
C SER A 129 -11.59 -16.54 3.09
N LYS A 130 -12.86 -16.58 2.62
CA LYS A 130 -13.54 -15.38 2.09
C LYS A 130 -13.70 -14.29 3.13
N VAL A 131 -14.12 -14.65 4.35
CA VAL A 131 -14.26 -13.69 5.45
C VAL A 131 -12.90 -13.05 5.76
N LEU A 132 -11.87 -13.86 5.90
CA LEU A 132 -10.52 -13.36 6.14
C LEU A 132 -10.01 -12.47 5.00
N PHE A 133 -10.22 -12.87 3.75
CA PHE A 133 -9.84 -12.07 2.58
C PHE A 133 -10.50 -10.70 2.58
N VAL A 134 -11.80 -10.63 2.88
CA VAL A 134 -12.54 -9.35 2.95
C VAL A 134 -11.94 -8.40 3.99
N THR A 135 -11.40 -8.91 5.11
CA THR A 135 -10.75 -8.06 6.12
C THR A 135 -9.47 -7.38 5.62
N SER A 136 -8.87 -7.87 4.54
CA SER A 136 -7.68 -7.26 3.93
C SER A 136 -8.00 -6.02 3.09
N ILE A 137 -9.22 -5.92 2.56
CA ILE A 137 -9.62 -4.91 1.58
C ILE A 137 -9.42 -3.47 2.09
N PRO A 138 -9.83 -3.11 3.31
CA PRO A 138 -9.62 -1.75 3.83
C PRO A 138 -8.14 -1.34 3.88
N PHE A 139 -7.26 -2.27 4.24
CA PHE A 139 -5.81 -2.03 4.23
C PHE A 139 -5.28 -1.86 2.81
N TYR A 140 -5.75 -2.69 1.87
CA TYR A 140 -5.38 -2.56 0.47
C TYR A 140 -5.75 -1.19 -0.10
N ILE A 141 -6.99 -0.75 0.12
CA ILE A 141 -7.47 0.57 -0.31
C ILE A 141 -6.58 1.68 0.27
N LYS A 142 -6.30 1.65 1.58
CA LYS A 142 -5.43 2.65 2.23
C LYS A 142 -4.03 2.64 1.64
N GLY A 143 -3.45 1.47 1.46
CA GLY A 143 -2.12 1.31 0.90
C GLY A 143 -2.02 1.82 -0.54
N VAL A 144 -2.98 1.47 -1.42
CA VAL A 144 -2.99 1.96 -2.81
C VAL A 144 -3.21 3.47 -2.87
N MET A 145 -4.14 4.02 -2.10
CA MET A 145 -4.34 5.47 -2.02
C MET A 145 -3.10 6.18 -1.47
N GLY A 146 -2.43 5.60 -0.48
CA GLY A 146 -1.15 6.06 0.03
C GLY A 146 -0.06 6.06 -1.05
N ALA A 147 0.03 4.99 -1.85
CA ALA A 147 1.00 4.89 -2.95
C ALA A 147 0.76 5.96 -4.02
N ILE A 148 -0.51 6.21 -4.39
CA ILE A 148 -0.87 7.28 -5.33
C ILE A 148 -0.47 8.66 -4.78
N SER A 149 -0.71 8.91 -3.50
CA SER A 149 -0.31 10.16 -2.83
C SER A 149 1.20 10.31 -2.77
N THR A 150 1.91 9.26 -2.35
CA THR A 150 3.38 9.22 -2.31
C THR A 150 3.96 9.43 -3.72
N GLY A 151 3.31 8.87 -4.76
CA GLY A 151 3.71 9.07 -6.15
C GLY A 151 3.65 10.52 -6.61
N LYS A 152 2.58 11.24 -6.27
CA LYS A 152 2.46 12.68 -6.56
C LYS A 152 3.57 13.48 -5.88
N GLN A 153 3.79 13.25 -4.59
CA GLN A 153 4.87 13.90 -3.84
C GLN A 153 6.26 13.55 -4.39
N ALA A 154 6.46 12.31 -4.84
CA ALA A 154 7.72 11.89 -5.45
C ALA A 154 8.00 12.62 -6.78
N VAL A 155 6.98 12.86 -7.60
CA VAL A 155 7.13 13.65 -8.84
C VAL A 155 7.55 15.09 -8.53
N GLU A 156 6.90 15.74 -7.56
CA GLU A 156 7.23 17.10 -7.11
C GLU A 156 8.65 17.17 -6.56
N ALA A 157 9.03 16.21 -5.69
CA ALA A 157 10.38 16.10 -5.17
C ALA A 157 11.43 15.86 -6.28
N GLY A 158 11.11 15.04 -7.28
CA GLY A 158 11.97 14.75 -8.42
C GLY A 158 12.34 16.00 -9.23
N GLN A 159 11.39 16.91 -9.41
CA GLN A 159 11.64 18.20 -10.08
C GLN A 159 12.63 19.06 -9.28
N SER A 160 12.51 19.08 -7.95
CA SER A 160 13.41 19.81 -7.09
C SER A 160 14.83 19.21 -7.06
N ILE A 161 14.93 17.87 -7.08
CA ILE A 161 16.21 17.15 -7.11
C ILE A 161 17.01 17.46 -8.38
N ALA A 162 16.36 17.61 -9.52
CA ALA A 162 16.99 17.85 -10.81
C ALA A 162 17.81 19.16 -10.85
N SER A 163 17.54 20.10 -9.95
CA SER A 163 18.23 21.38 -9.85
C SER A 163 19.40 21.41 -8.86
N LEU A 164 19.69 20.29 -8.15
CA LEU A 164 20.68 20.24 -7.08
C LEU A 164 22.11 20.02 -7.56
N ASN A 165 23.04 20.54 -6.77
CA ASN A 165 24.46 20.24 -6.95
C ASN A 165 24.82 18.83 -6.40
N PRO A 166 25.93 18.21 -6.85
CA PRO A 166 26.31 16.86 -6.45
C PRO A 166 26.47 16.63 -4.94
N MET A 167 26.91 17.65 -4.20
CA MET A 167 27.10 17.56 -2.74
C MET A 167 25.75 17.49 -1.99
N ALA A 168 24.75 18.19 -2.49
CA ALA A 168 23.39 18.10 -1.93
C ALA A 168 22.75 16.73 -2.20
N LEU A 169 23.00 16.13 -3.37
CA LEU A 169 22.49 14.81 -3.72
C LEU A 169 22.94 13.70 -2.77
N LEU A 170 24.18 13.80 -2.23
CA LEU A 170 24.70 12.82 -1.27
C LEU A 170 23.90 12.78 0.04
N LYS A 171 23.25 13.89 0.41
CA LYS A 171 22.49 14.01 1.67
C LYS A 171 21.07 13.50 1.58
N ILE A 172 20.52 13.35 0.37
CA ILE A 172 19.13 12.99 0.11
C ILE A 172 18.97 11.61 -0.57
N GLY A 173 19.88 10.70 -0.28
CA GLY A 173 19.89 9.38 -0.92
C GLY A 173 18.60 8.59 -0.75
N ALA A 174 17.95 8.69 0.42
CA ALA A 174 16.65 8.09 0.67
C ALA A 174 15.54 8.68 -0.22
N LEU A 175 15.51 10.02 -0.37
CA LEU A 175 14.56 10.71 -1.24
C LEU A 175 14.74 10.27 -2.70
N ILE A 176 15.97 10.17 -3.19
CA ILE A 176 16.26 9.70 -4.53
C ILE A 176 15.74 8.27 -4.76
N SER A 177 15.94 7.38 -3.79
CA SER A 177 15.44 6.00 -3.88
C SER A 177 13.91 5.95 -3.94
N ILE A 178 13.22 6.74 -3.11
CA ILE A 178 11.75 6.81 -3.14
C ILE A 178 11.27 7.31 -4.50
N VAL A 179 11.81 8.44 -4.97
CA VAL A 179 11.43 9.06 -6.24
C VAL A 179 11.64 8.09 -7.42
N SER A 180 12.76 7.36 -7.43
CA SER A 180 13.10 6.47 -8.54
C SER A 180 12.27 5.17 -8.57
N LYS A 181 11.85 4.65 -7.40
CA LYS A 181 11.16 3.36 -7.30
C LYS A 181 9.62 3.47 -7.23
N THR A 182 9.09 4.64 -6.90
CA THR A 182 7.64 4.83 -6.76
C THR A 182 6.86 4.58 -8.07
N PRO A 183 7.35 4.95 -9.28
CA PRO A 183 6.64 4.64 -10.53
C PRO A 183 6.44 3.14 -10.74
N ASP A 184 7.46 2.33 -10.45
CA ASP A 184 7.38 0.86 -10.59
C ASP A 184 6.36 0.28 -9.60
N LEU A 185 6.36 0.76 -8.34
CA LEU A 185 5.37 0.37 -7.34
C LEU A 185 3.95 0.68 -7.82
N LEU A 186 3.70 1.88 -8.35
CA LEU A 186 2.38 2.26 -8.87
C LEU A 186 1.95 1.40 -10.06
N SER A 187 2.87 1.12 -10.98
CA SER A 187 2.60 0.25 -12.12
C SER A 187 2.20 -1.17 -11.69
N GLN A 188 2.95 -1.76 -10.76
CA GLN A 188 2.64 -3.08 -10.21
C GLN A 188 1.30 -3.10 -9.47
N LEU A 189 1.01 -2.08 -8.66
CA LEU A 189 -0.26 -1.98 -7.93
C LEU A 189 -1.45 -1.81 -8.87
N SER A 190 -1.31 -1.08 -9.98
CA SER A 190 -2.36 -0.93 -10.99
C SER A 190 -2.71 -2.28 -11.61
N GLY A 191 -1.71 -3.05 -12.05
CA GLY A 191 -1.91 -4.40 -12.59
C GLY A 191 -2.52 -5.36 -11.58
N THR A 192 -1.98 -5.37 -10.35
CA THR A 192 -2.48 -6.24 -9.27
C THR A 192 -3.91 -5.88 -8.88
N THR A 193 -4.28 -4.59 -8.85
CA THR A 193 -5.65 -4.15 -8.54
C THR A 193 -6.65 -4.67 -9.57
N SER A 194 -6.30 -4.64 -10.85
CA SER A 194 -7.16 -5.18 -11.91
C SER A 194 -7.39 -6.68 -11.74
N SER A 195 -6.32 -7.44 -11.51
CA SER A 195 -6.41 -8.89 -11.23
C SER A 195 -7.20 -9.19 -9.96
N LEU A 196 -7.10 -8.33 -8.95
CA LEU A 196 -7.83 -8.47 -7.69
C LEU A 196 -9.34 -8.32 -7.89
N PHE A 197 -9.78 -7.39 -8.75
CA PHE A 197 -11.20 -7.26 -9.09
C PHE A 197 -11.76 -8.55 -9.74
N GLU A 198 -10.99 -9.16 -10.64
CA GLU A 198 -11.38 -10.42 -11.27
C GLU A 198 -11.46 -11.56 -10.26
N PHE A 199 -10.47 -11.64 -9.36
CA PHE A 199 -10.45 -12.64 -8.29
C PHE A 199 -11.64 -12.49 -7.34
N MET A 200 -11.95 -11.25 -6.93
CA MET A 200 -13.09 -10.95 -6.07
C MET A 200 -14.40 -11.35 -6.75
N ALA A 201 -14.55 -11.06 -8.05
CA ALA A 201 -15.73 -11.45 -8.81
C ALA A 201 -15.86 -12.98 -8.90
N ALA A 202 -14.78 -13.72 -9.15
CA ALA A 202 -14.77 -15.17 -9.18
C ALA A 202 -15.14 -15.82 -7.83
N ASN A 203 -14.94 -15.08 -6.74
CA ASN A 203 -15.24 -15.52 -5.38
C ASN A 203 -16.53 -14.93 -4.80
N ASP A 204 -17.37 -14.25 -5.58
CA ASP A 204 -18.59 -13.54 -5.12
C ASP A 204 -18.29 -12.52 -4.00
N ILE A 205 -17.14 -11.86 -4.05
CA ILE A 205 -16.75 -10.80 -3.11
C ILE A 205 -17.07 -9.45 -3.74
N ASP A 206 -17.78 -8.58 -3.00
CA ASP A 206 -18.12 -7.23 -3.48
C ASP A 206 -16.87 -6.35 -3.58
N SER A 207 -16.64 -5.78 -4.75
CA SER A 207 -15.53 -4.87 -5.04
C SER A 207 -15.95 -3.41 -5.25
N THR A 208 -17.20 -3.07 -5.00
CA THR A 208 -17.80 -1.75 -5.30
C THR A 208 -17.05 -0.63 -4.60
N GLU A 209 -16.81 -0.74 -3.30
CA GLU A 209 -16.08 0.27 -2.51
C GLU A 209 -14.66 0.48 -3.04
N MET A 210 -13.97 -0.61 -3.37
CA MET A 210 -12.61 -0.58 -3.87
C MET A 210 -12.53 0.13 -5.24
N LYS A 211 -13.47 -0.17 -6.16
CA LYS A 211 -13.58 0.48 -7.48
C LYS A 211 -13.91 1.97 -7.39
N GLN A 212 -14.67 2.38 -6.37
CA GLN A 212 -15.00 3.78 -6.17
C GLN A 212 -13.81 4.60 -5.64
N LYS A 213 -13.01 4.00 -4.75
CA LYS A 213 -11.93 4.70 -4.05
C LYS A 213 -10.59 4.66 -4.79
N ILE A 214 -10.27 3.56 -5.49
CA ILE A 214 -9.00 3.42 -6.20
C ILE A 214 -9.18 3.91 -7.65
N LYS A 215 -8.46 5.01 -7.98
CA LYS A 215 -8.38 5.58 -9.32
C LYS A 215 -6.91 5.90 -9.59
N PHE A 216 -6.30 5.14 -10.50
CA PHE A 216 -4.93 5.38 -10.99
C PHE A 216 -4.87 6.48 -12.01
#